data_0ab54248e5ccb76bc537ee0b68b0c67b
#
_entry.id   0ab54248e5ccb76bc537ee0b68b0c67b
#
_cell.length_a   1.000
_cell.length_b   1.000
_cell.length_c   1.000
_cell.angle_alpha   90.00
_cell.angle_beta   90.00
_cell.angle_gamma   90.00
#
_symmetry.space_group_name_H-M   'P 1'
#
loop_
_entity.id
_entity.type
_entity.pdbx_description
1 polymer ?
#
loop_
_entity_poly.entity_id
_entity_poly.type
_entity_poly.pdbx_seq_one_letter_code
_entity_poly.pdbx_strand_id
1 'polypeptide(L)'
;MAGKPLRPCRHAGCPALTRDGWCPEHRPRHQRRASEDYHAWYVLPVWTRELRPQQLIREQFCRVCAQVYDAGDPRSRTRATVVDHIEPHRGDWSKFVDPANLQSLCKRHHDQKTAREQLMQKRENGESFR
;
A
#
# COMPACT_ATOMS: atom_id res chain seq x y z
N MET A 1 20.99 26.20 12.78
CA MET A 1 20.00 25.88 11.73
C MET A 1 18.61 26.28 12.17
N ALA A 2 17.91 27.00 11.31
CA ALA A 2 16.54 27.37 11.58
C ALA A 2 15.64 26.13 11.45
N GLY A 3 15.10 25.62 12.55
CA GLY A 3 14.06 24.60 12.54
C GLY A 3 12.74 25.17 12.03
N LYS A 4 11.78 24.30 11.75
CA LYS A 4 10.43 24.73 11.39
C LYS A 4 9.84 25.58 12.52
N PRO A 5 9.10 26.66 12.21
CA PRO A 5 8.48 27.47 13.25
C PRO A 5 7.45 26.67 14.05
N LEU A 6 7.29 27.03 15.31
CA LEU A 6 6.26 26.43 16.15
C LEU A 6 4.86 26.85 15.66
N ARG A 7 3.95 25.89 15.64
CA ARG A 7 2.54 26.09 15.26
C ARG A 7 1.63 25.41 16.27
N PRO A 8 0.41 25.88 16.45
CA PRO A 8 -0.55 25.17 17.28
C PRO A 8 -0.82 23.75 16.78
N CYS A 9 -1.04 22.84 17.70
CA CYS A 9 -1.47 21.47 17.38
C CYS A 9 -2.75 21.52 16.52
N ARG A 10 -2.85 20.65 15.53
CA ARG A 10 -4.01 20.58 14.64
C ARG A 10 -5.29 20.11 15.32
N HIS A 11 -5.18 19.50 16.49
CA HIS A 11 -6.36 19.14 17.28
C HIS A 11 -7.11 20.39 17.73
N ALA A 12 -8.40 20.44 17.44
CA ALA A 12 -9.22 21.60 17.80
C ALA A 12 -9.18 21.88 19.30
N GLY A 13 -8.86 23.12 19.67
CA GLY A 13 -8.78 23.54 21.07
C GLY A 13 -7.50 23.17 21.80
N CYS A 14 -6.55 22.52 21.16
CA CYS A 14 -5.27 22.21 21.80
C CYS A 14 -4.32 23.41 21.73
N PRO A 15 -3.85 23.94 22.89
CA PRO A 15 -2.94 25.09 22.91
C PRO A 15 -1.47 24.72 22.73
N ALA A 16 -1.12 23.45 22.66
CA ALA A 16 0.25 22.99 22.53
C ALA A 16 0.89 23.47 21.24
N LEU A 17 2.13 23.93 21.33
CA LEU A 17 2.91 24.34 20.17
C LEU A 17 3.76 23.17 19.72
N THR A 18 3.80 22.96 18.41
CA THR A 18 4.52 21.85 17.78
C THR A 18 5.16 22.27 16.47
N ARG A 19 6.22 21.60 16.06
CA ARG A 19 6.91 21.87 14.81
C ARG A 19 6.36 21.02 13.66
N ASP A 20 5.75 19.87 13.96
CA ASP A 20 5.27 18.90 12.96
C ASP A 20 3.74 18.84 12.82
N GLY A 21 3.02 19.74 13.48
CA GLY A 21 1.58 19.85 13.35
C GLY A 21 0.77 19.08 14.40
N TRP A 22 1.40 18.21 15.18
CA TRP A 22 0.75 17.41 16.20
C TRP A 22 1.58 17.38 17.48
N CYS A 23 0.97 17.65 18.61
CA CYS A 23 1.62 17.42 19.90
C CYS A 23 1.70 15.90 20.20
N PRO A 24 2.53 15.49 21.18
CA PRO A 24 2.67 14.06 21.49
C PRO A 24 1.37 13.35 21.84
N GLU A 25 0.41 14.07 22.44
CA GLU A 25 -0.88 13.50 22.84
C GLU A 25 -1.85 13.31 21.69
N HIS A 26 -1.78 14.15 20.66
CA HIS A 26 -2.71 14.16 19.53
C HIS A 26 -2.11 13.60 18.25
N ARG A 27 -0.87 13.15 18.30
CA ARG A 27 -0.22 12.53 17.15
C ARG A 27 -0.96 11.23 16.79
N PRO A 28 -1.42 11.06 15.53
CA PRO A 28 -2.12 9.84 15.13
C PRO A 28 -1.18 8.64 15.12
N ARG A 29 -1.16 7.91 16.23
CA ARG A 29 -0.22 6.80 16.47
C ARG A 29 -0.53 5.55 15.66
N HIS A 30 -1.79 5.29 15.38
CA HIS A 30 -2.23 4.05 14.72
C HIS A 30 -1.81 3.93 13.27
N GLN A 31 -2.00 4.98 12.50
CA GLN A 31 -1.73 4.95 11.07
C GLN A 31 -0.24 4.98 10.74
N ARG A 32 0.58 5.63 11.60
CA ARG A 32 2.02 5.71 11.39
C ARG A 32 2.74 4.41 11.64
N ARG A 33 2.44 3.71 12.74
CA ARG A 33 3.13 2.47 13.09
C ARG A 33 2.83 1.35 12.10
N ALA A 34 1.57 1.18 11.71
CA ALA A 34 1.20 0.16 10.75
C ALA A 34 1.87 0.37 9.39
N SER A 35 2.02 1.61 8.94
CA SER A 35 2.65 1.89 7.65
C SER A 35 4.17 1.96 7.72
N GLU A 36 4.77 2.38 8.84
CA GLU A 36 6.23 2.48 9.01
C GLU A 36 6.89 1.11 9.20
N ASP A 37 6.27 0.18 9.93
CA ASP A 37 6.88 -1.09 10.31
C ASP A 37 7.20 -1.97 9.09
N TYR A 38 6.37 -1.99 8.07
CA TYR A 38 6.61 -2.80 6.88
C TYR A 38 6.80 -2.01 5.59
N HIS A 39 6.63 -0.71 5.62
CA HIS A 39 6.86 0.13 4.43
C HIS A 39 8.33 0.05 3.99
N ALA A 40 9.24 -0.03 4.96
CA ALA A 40 10.67 -0.20 4.72
C ALA A 40 11.01 -1.54 4.03
N TRP A 41 10.15 -2.55 4.10
CA TRP A 41 10.39 -3.83 3.43
C TRP A 41 10.48 -3.70 1.91
N TYR A 42 9.78 -2.73 1.32
CA TYR A 42 9.78 -2.50 -0.12
C TYR A 42 11.07 -1.91 -0.67
N VAL A 43 11.99 -1.47 0.19
CA VAL A 43 13.33 -1.02 -0.21
C VAL A 43 14.41 -2.06 0.07
N LEU A 44 14.05 -3.17 0.70
CA LEU A 44 15.00 -4.26 0.98
C LEU A 44 15.43 -4.95 -0.32
N PRO A 45 16.71 -5.43 -0.39
CA PRO A 45 17.20 -6.14 -1.56
C PRO A 45 16.38 -7.37 -1.95
N VAL A 46 15.81 -8.11 -0.98
CA VAL A 46 14.94 -9.25 -1.27
C VAL A 46 13.72 -8.82 -2.12
N TRP A 47 13.21 -7.63 -1.90
CA TRP A 47 12.11 -7.11 -2.71
C TRP A 47 12.59 -6.51 -4.03
N THR A 48 13.52 -5.54 -3.94
CA THR A 48 13.93 -4.72 -5.10
C THR A 48 14.75 -5.50 -6.12
N ARG A 49 15.52 -6.49 -5.69
CA ARG A 49 16.45 -7.23 -6.55
C ARG A 49 15.99 -8.63 -6.89
N GLU A 50 15.09 -9.21 -6.09
CA GLU A 50 14.67 -10.60 -6.24
C GLU A 50 13.18 -10.73 -6.52
N LEU A 51 12.33 -10.49 -5.52
CA LEU A 51 10.90 -10.78 -5.64
C LEU A 51 10.21 -9.97 -6.74
N ARG A 52 10.40 -8.67 -6.76
CA ARG A 52 9.74 -7.79 -7.74
C ARG A 52 10.21 -8.06 -9.18
N PRO A 53 11.51 -8.07 -9.48
CA PRO A 53 11.95 -8.34 -10.86
C PRO A 53 11.56 -9.72 -11.35
N GLN A 54 11.68 -10.75 -10.52
CA GLN A 54 11.31 -12.12 -10.88
C GLN A 54 9.83 -12.25 -11.16
N GLN A 55 8.98 -11.60 -10.38
CA GLN A 55 7.55 -11.60 -10.62
C GLN A 55 7.20 -10.93 -11.95
N LEU A 56 7.80 -9.80 -12.28
CA LEU A 56 7.57 -9.10 -13.54
C LEU A 56 8.09 -9.88 -14.76
N ILE A 57 9.09 -10.74 -14.58
CA ILE A 57 9.55 -11.66 -15.63
C ILE A 57 8.56 -12.79 -15.81
N ARG A 58 8.07 -13.41 -14.74
CA ARG A 58 7.12 -14.51 -14.79
C ARG A 58 5.76 -14.09 -15.34
N GLU A 59 5.33 -12.87 -15.00
CA GLU A 59 4.03 -12.34 -15.38
C GLU A 59 4.20 -10.90 -15.83
N GLN A 60 4.43 -10.71 -17.11
CA GLN A 60 4.73 -9.39 -17.68
C GLN A 60 3.50 -8.51 -17.84
N PHE A 61 2.32 -9.13 -17.98
CA PHE A 61 1.08 -8.41 -18.23
C PHE A 61 0.18 -8.44 -17.01
N CYS A 62 -0.67 -7.43 -16.89
CA CYS A 62 -1.62 -7.34 -15.79
C CYS A 62 -2.51 -8.58 -15.78
N ARG A 63 -2.54 -9.28 -14.65
CA ARG A 63 -3.35 -10.48 -14.47
C ARG A 63 -4.84 -10.21 -14.68
N VAL A 64 -5.33 -9.09 -14.18
CA VAL A 64 -6.74 -8.72 -14.29
C VAL A 64 -7.09 -8.35 -15.73
N CYS A 65 -6.25 -7.59 -16.41
CA CYS A 65 -6.48 -7.29 -17.84
C CYS A 65 -6.56 -8.55 -18.67
N ALA A 66 -5.69 -9.53 -18.40
CA ALA A 66 -5.71 -10.82 -19.11
C ALA A 66 -6.99 -11.62 -18.84
N GLN A 67 -7.62 -11.42 -17.69
CA GLN A 67 -8.85 -12.12 -17.31
C GLN A 67 -10.12 -11.45 -17.83
N VAL A 68 -10.15 -10.11 -17.82
CA VAL A 68 -11.39 -9.37 -18.16
C VAL A 68 -11.53 -9.01 -19.62
N TYR A 69 -10.45 -8.99 -20.38
CA TYR A 69 -10.48 -8.72 -21.81
C TYR A 69 -10.26 -10.00 -22.61
N ASP A 70 -10.91 -10.11 -23.76
CA ASP A 70 -10.72 -11.24 -24.67
C ASP A 70 -9.27 -11.31 -25.19
N ALA A 71 -8.80 -12.52 -25.49
CA ALA A 71 -7.42 -12.76 -25.93
C ALA A 71 -7.03 -11.95 -27.18
N GLY A 72 -7.99 -11.67 -28.06
CA GLY A 72 -7.77 -10.85 -29.24
C GLY A 72 -7.79 -9.34 -28.98
N ASP A 73 -8.22 -8.91 -27.79
CA ASP A 73 -8.25 -7.50 -27.43
C ASP A 73 -6.85 -7.08 -26.94
N PRO A 74 -6.25 -6.01 -27.53
CA PRO A 74 -4.93 -5.54 -27.10
C PRO A 74 -4.84 -5.22 -25.61
N ARG A 75 -5.96 -4.83 -24.97
CA ARG A 75 -6.00 -4.54 -23.53
C ARG A 75 -5.74 -5.76 -22.66
N SER A 76 -5.94 -6.97 -23.18
CA SER A 76 -5.60 -8.21 -22.47
C SER A 76 -4.10 -8.34 -22.20
N ARG A 77 -3.29 -7.63 -22.94
CA ARG A 77 -1.82 -7.60 -22.84
C ARG A 77 -1.33 -6.26 -22.33
N THR A 78 -2.05 -5.63 -21.44
CA THR A 78 -1.60 -4.42 -20.75
C THR A 78 -0.41 -4.76 -19.86
N ARG A 79 0.71 -4.07 -20.07
CA ARG A 79 1.92 -4.32 -19.31
C ARG A 79 1.71 -4.02 -17.84
N ALA A 80 2.16 -4.93 -16.98
CA ALA A 80 2.14 -4.72 -15.54
C ALA A 80 3.28 -3.80 -15.13
N THR A 81 2.98 -2.90 -14.21
CA THR A 81 3.95 -1.97 -13.62
C THR A 81 4.02 -2.11 -12.10
N VAL A 82 3.12 -2.86 -11.50
CA VAL A 82 3.01 -3.04 -10.06
C VAL A 82 3.05 -4.52 -9.73
N VAL A 83 3.87 -4.89 -8.76
CA VAL A 83 3.81 -6.21 -8.12
C VAL A 83 3.02 -6.07 -6.85
N ASP A 84 1.94 -6.82 -6.76
CA ASP A 84 0.96 -6.77 -5.69
C ASP A 84 0.92 -8.11 -4.95
N HIS A 85 0.50 -8.08 -3.68
CA HIS A 85 0.24 -9.29 -2.91
C HIS A 85 -1.21 -9.73 -3.13
N ILE A 86 -1.40 -10.99 -3.54
CA ILE A 86 -2.73 -11.56 -3.75
C ILE A 86 -3.54 -11.47 -2.46
N GLU A 87 -2.95 -11.96 -1.38
CA GLU A 87 -3.46 -11.76 -0.03
C GLU A 87 -2.62 -10.69 0.66
N PRO A 88 -3.22 -9.60 1.16
CA PRO A 88 -2.47 -8.55 1.85
C PRO A 88 -1.64 -9.13 3.00
N HIS A 89 -0.36 -8.80 3.06
CA HIS A 89 0.52 -9.37 4.09
C HIS A 89 0.26 -8.79 5.49
N ARG A 90 -0.24 -7.56 5.59
CA ARG A 90 -0.58 -6.87 6.85
C ARG A 90 0.52 -6.96 7.92
N GLY A 91 1.79 -6.89 7.49
CA GLY A 91 2.94 -7.03 8.38
C GLY A 91 3.41 -8.47 8.62
N ASP A 92 2.82 -9.46 7.96
CA ASP A 92 3.26 -10.85 8.00
C ASP A 92 4.39 -11.06 6.99
N TRP A 93 5.61 -11.25 7.49
CA TRP A 93 6.79 -11.43 6.66
C TRP A 93 6.69 -12.64 5.73
N SER A 94 6.13 -13.75 6.21
CA SER A 94 6.00 -14.96 5.40
C SER A 94 5.10 -14.74 4.18
N LYS A 95 4.04 -13.95 4.33
CA LYS A 95 3.16 -13.55 3.21
C LYS A 95 3.84 -12.55 2.28
N PHE A 96 4.64 -11.65 2.84
CA PHE A 96 5.36 -10.63 2.08
C PHE A 96 6.38 -11.24 1.12
N VAL A 97 7.15 -12.22 1.57
CA VAL A 97 8.23 -12.84 0.78
C VAL A 97 7.80 -14.07 -0.02
N ASP A 98 6.57 -14.51 0.10
CA ASP A 98 6.06 -15.68 -0.62
C ASP A 98 5.86 -15.37 -2.11
N PRO A 99 6.66 -15.96 -3.01
CA PRO A 99 6.49 -15.71 -4.45
C PRO A 99 5.12 -16.14 -4.98
N ALA A 100 4.50 -17.15 -4.37
CA ALA A 100 3.17 -17.62 -4.75
C ALA A 100 2.06 -16.63 -4.37
N ASN A 101 2.35 -15.70 -3.45
CA ASN A 101 1.43 -14.65 -3.03
C ASN A 101 1.59 -13.35 -3.83
N LEU A 102 2.36 -13.37 -4.92
CA LEU A 102 2.59 -12.19 -5.75
C LEU A 102 1.81 -12.28 -7.05
N GLN A 103 1.38 -11.15 -7.55
CA GLN A 103 0.75 -11.01 -8.85
C GLN A 103 1.17 -9.70 -9.51
N SER A 104 1.12 -9.68 -10.84
CA SER A 104 1.45 -8.50 -11.63
C SER A 104 0.18 -7.76 -12.02
N LEU A 105 0.12 -6.47 -11.78
CA LEU A 105 -1.02 -5.63 -12.09
C LEU A 105 -0.60 -4.34 -12.80
N CYS A 106 -1.49 -3.80 -13.63
CA CYS A 106 -1.37 -2.40 -14.04
C CYS A 106 -1.82 -1.49 -12.89
N LYS A 107 -1.39 -0.23 -12.94
CA LYS A 107 -1.72 0.73 -11.87
C LYS A 107 -3.21 0.83 -11.61
N ARG A 108 -4.03 0.88 -12.67
CA ARG A 108 -5.49 0.99 -12.57
C ARG A 108 -6.09 -0.17 -11.76
N HIS A 109 -5.74 -1.41 -12.07
CA HIS A 109 -6.29 -2.58 -11.38
C HIS A 109 -5.71 -2.73 -9.97
N HIS A 110 -4.45 -2.34 -9.76
CA HIS A 110 -3.88 -2.27 -8.42
C HIS A 110 -4.63 -1.27 -7.54
N ASP A 111 -4.90 -0.07 -8.05
CA ASP A 111 -5.62 0.95 -7.29
C ASP A 111 -7.06 0.52 -6.97
N GLN A 112 -7.73 -0.13 -7.90
CA GLN A 112 -9.08 -0.69 -7.68
C GLN A 112 -9.08 -1.77 -6.60
N LYS A 113 -8.10 -2.67 -6.63
CA LYS A 113 -7.95 -3.73 -5.62
C LYS A 113 -7.71 -3.13 -4.24
N THR A 114 -6.78 -2.19 -4.14
CA THR A 114 -6.45 -1.50 -2.88
C THR A 114 -7.68 -0.82 -2.28
N ALA A 115 -8.46 -0.13 -3.11
CA ALA A 115 -9.69 0.52 -2.65
C ALA A 115 -10.70 -0.49 -2.10
N ARG A 116 -10.87 -1.64 -2.75
CA ARG A 116 -11.77 -2.71 -2.27
C ARG A 116 -11.29 -3.30 -0.96
N GLU A 117 -9.99 -3.55 -0.83
CA GLU A 117 -9.40 -4.10 0.40
C GLU A 117 -9.57 -3.16 1.58
N GLN A 118 -9.36 -1.87 1.37
CA GLN A 118 -9.56 -0.85 2.41
C GLN A 118 -11.02 -0.78 2.85
N LEU A 119 -11.95 -0.88 1.90
CA LEU A 119 -13.38 -0.89 2.20
C LEU A 119 -13.78 -2.12 3.03
N MET A 120 -13.28 -3.31 2.65
CA MET A 120 -13.54 -4.54 3.38
C MET A 120 -12.94 -4.50 4.78
N GLN A 121 -11.74 -3.99 4.93
CA GLN A 121 -11.09 -3.84 6.24
C GLN A 121 -11.88 -2.92 7.17
N LYS A 122 -12.42 -1.83 6.65
CA LYS A 122 -13.28 -0.94 7.43
C LYS A 122 -14.55 -1.66 7.91
N ARG A 123 -15.16 -2.48 7.06
CA ARG A 123 -16.34 -3.29 7.43
C ARG A 123 -16.00 -4.30 8.54
N GLU A 124 -14.85 -4.98 8.42
CA GLU A 124 -14.39 -5.92 9.44
C GLU A 124 -14.14 -5.24 10.79
N ASN A 125 -13.66 -4.00 10.77
CA ASN A 125 -13.42 -3.21 11.97
C ASN A 125 -14.71 -2.58 12.55
N GLY A 126 -15.87 -2.85 11.97
CA GLY A 126 -17.14 -2.32 12.45
C GLY A 126 -17.36 -0.85 12.15
N GLU A 127 -16.59 -0.25 11.27
CA GLU A 127 -16.78 1.13 10.84
C GLU A 127 -18.00 1.24 9.93
N SER A 128 -18.96 2.09 10.33
CA SER A 128 -20.14 2.33 9.52
C SER A 128 -19.90 3.45 8.53
N PHE A 129 -20.31 3.22 7.28
CA PHE A 129 -20.36 4.24 6.26
C PHE A 129 -21.69 4.99 6.35
N ARG A 130 -21.61 6.29 6.44
CA ARG A 130 -22.75 7.17 6.26
C ARG A 130 -22.58 7.99 5.00
#